data_19558fdd1acba09c8cb4e863e3bbf1da
#
_entry.id   19558fdd1acba09c8cb4e863e3bbf1da
#
_cell.length_a   1.000
_cell.length_b   1.000
_cell.length_c   1.000
_cell.angle_alpha   90.00
_cell.angle_beta   90.00
_cell.angle_gamma   90.00
#
_symmetry.space_group_name_H-M   'P 1'
#
loop_
_entity.id
_entity.type
_entity.pdbx_description
1 polymer ?
#
loop_
_entity_poly.entity_id
_entity_poly.type
_entity_poly.pdbx_seq_one_letter_code
_entity_poly.pdbx_strand_id
1 'polypeptide(L)'
;YLWENRLMKNIVPYIHEQFPDQDIEFITGNNDTDLYSYFKEHDELPDIITVRRFSGTDAQDLQPYLMDFASYDVVSKYYSYAVQYYKNAEDEIQWLPICGIPQTIIANKTLFDQYGVKIPENYEEYVQACQQFYDNGIKPYSMDLGEDWSNNEIIQAAAIGEFTSLDGIEWRNGAETAVDEVKFDDALWKRIFSETSQFLKDSHFGKEDINIDVDTGIQMFAEGKSAMFHGHPTVMQQLQKQMDAELIRIPYFSQTSDESYVYMTPSLNIAFNKNLEKDREKLDTALDVLDCMISEEGQKLIADGSGVISLNTDVPTMMQDVPGLEEEINNNAVYIRYSAQKSFDASLEAVHGLLSGEMDEIQAYDTLRSVMNRKAPEEKATVNFENEYSISLNDRNGRDAASSILTTIREENDAQLALAPYYYFTSSIYKGECTNSRVGMMTAKSSDTALYVAKI
;
A
#
# COMPACT_ATOMS: atom_id res chain seq x y z
N TYR A 1 -0.73 12.26 -0.74
CA TYR A 1 0.20 12.12 -1.83
C TYR A 1 -0.53 12.18 -3.18
N LEU A 2 0.14 11.91 -4.32
CA LEU A 2 -0.55 11.96 -5.63
C LEU A 2 -1.80 11.06 -5.69
N TRP A 3 -1.78 9.95 -4.97
CA TRP A 3 -2.93 9.03 -4.91
C TRP A 3 -4.06 9.56 -4.04
N GLU A 4 -3.77 10.01 -2.81
CA GLU A 4 -4.76 10.58 -1.89
C GLU A 4 -5.37 11.86 -2.47
N ASN A 5 -4.56 12.74 -3.06
CA ASN A 5 -5.05 13.92 -3.78
C ASN A 5 -5.97 13.53 -4.94
N ARG A 6 -5.72 12.41 -5.60
CA ARG A 6 -6.56 11.90 -6.68
C ARG A 6 -7.90 11.39 -6.15
N LEU A 7 -7.92 10.68 -5.01
CA LEU A 7 -9.13 10.23 -4.35
C LEU A 7 -9.94 11.41 -3.80
N MET A 8 -9.28 12.40 -3.22
CA MET A 8 -9.91 13.57 -2.61
C MET A 8 -10.41 14.61 -3.61
N LYS A 9 -9.95 14.56 -4.86
CA LYS A 9 -10.22 15.59 -5.88
C LYS A 9 -11.70 15.91 -6.08
N ASN A 10 -12.55 14.88 -6.10
CA ASN A 10 -13.97 15.03 -6.34
C ASN A 10 -14.76 15.17 -5.03
N ILE A 11 -14.28 14.53 -3.96
CA ILE A 11 -14.99 14.52 -2.67
C ILE A 11 -14.87 15.86 -1.93
N VAL A 12 -13.73 16.56 -2.02
CA VAL A 12 -13.54 17.86 -1.35
C VAL A 12 -14.57 18.92 -1.76
N PRO A 13 -14.84 19.16 -3.06
CA PRO A 13 -15.90 20.08 -3.47
C PRO A 13 -17.28 19.64 -2.98
N TYR A 14 -17.55 18.34 -2.96
CA TYR A 14 -18.81 17.79 -2.49
C TYR A 14 -19.00 18.03 -0.98
N ILE A 15 -17.96 17.84 -0.16
CA ILE A 15 -18.00 18.16 1.27
C ILE A 15 -18.34 19.65 1.48
N HIS A 16 -17.69 20.57 0.78
CA HIS A 16 -17.99 21.99 0.87
C HIS A 16 -19.45 22.33 0.46
N GLU A 17 -20.01 21.60 -0.51
CA GLU A 17 -21.42 21.76 -0.92
C GLU A 17 -22.38 21.25 0.16
N GLN A 18 -22.05 20.13 0.82
CA GLN A 18 -22.88 19.55 1.89
C GLN A 18 -22.83 20.38 3.18
N PHE A 19 -21.74 21.07 3.46
CA PHE A 19 -21.49 21.84 4.68
C PHE A 19 -21.20 23.33 4.41
N PRO A 20 -22.12 24.06 3.73
CA PRO A 20 -21.86 25.44 3.29
C PRO A 20 -21.70 26.45 4.42
N ASP A 21 -22.23 26.13 5.62
CA ASP A 21 -22.19 26.99 6.79
C ASP A 21 -21.02 26.62 7.75
N GLN A 22 -20.21 25.61 7.40
CA GLN A 22 -19.06 25.16 8.19
C GLN A 22 -17.75 25.64 7.57
N ASP A 23 -16.85 26.12 8.39
CA ASP A 23 -15.50 26.51 7.97
C ASP A 23 -14.58 25.28 7.98
N ILE A 24 -14.58 24.54 6.86
CA ILE A 24 -13.78 23.32 6.68
C ILE A 24 -12.61 23.65 5.77
N GLU A 25 -11.41 23.63 6.31
CA GLU A 25 -10.16 23.81 5.56
C GLU A 25 -9.52 22.45 5.25
N PHE A 26 -9.18 22.22 3.98
CA PHE A 26 -8.42 21.06 3.56
C PHE A 26 -6.95 21.42 3.39
N ILE A 27 -6.11 20.87 4.26
CA ILE A 27 -4.67 21.08 4.24
C ILE A 27 -4.03 19.93 3.45
N THR A 28 -3.29 20.29 2.40
CA THR A 28 -2.55 19.32 1.58
C THR A 28 -1.06 19.49 1.79
N GLY A 29 -0.37 18.36 2.03
CA GLY A 29 1.10 18.32 2.15
C GLY A 29 1.72 17.46 1.06
N ASN A 30 3.01 17.67 0.84
CA ASN A 30 3.76 16.88 -0.16
C ASN A 30 4.23 15.54 0.36
N ASN A 31 4.21 15.35 1.69
CA ASN A 31 4.62 14.13 2.37
C ASN A 31 3.90 14.06 3.72
N ASP A 32 3.16 12.99 3.96
CA ASP A 32 2.37 12.76 5.18
C ASP A 32 3.26 12.84 6.43
N THR A 33 4.44 12.25 6.34
CA THR A 33 5.45 12.16 7.37
C THR A 33 5.83 13.52 7.92
N ASP A 34 6.34 14.37 7.05
CA ASP A 34 6.85 15.69 7.46
C ASP A 34 5.72 16.62 7.89
N LEU A 35 4.53 16.47 7.29
CA LEU A 35 3.37 17.30 7.59
C LEU A 35 2.87 17.06 9.02
N TYR A 36 2.66 15.82 9.42
CA TYR A 36 2.15 15.51 10.75
C TYR A 36 3.18 15.72 11.85
N SER A 37 4.46 15.46 11.58
CA SER A 37 5.55 15.83 12.49
C SER A 37 5.60 17.32 12.74
N TYR A 38 5.45 18.12 11.68
CA TYR A 38 5.39 19.58 11.79
C TYR A 38 4.22 20.04 12.66
N PHE A 39 3.01 19.57 12.39
CA PHE A 39 1.83 19.95 13.16
C PHE A 39 1.93 19.50 14.63
N LYS A 40 2.48 18.31 14.89
CA LYS A 40 2.70 17.81 16.24
C LYS A 40 3.68 18.68 17.03
N GLU A 41 4.78 19.10 16.42
CA GLU A 41 5.80 19.97 17.04
C GLU A 41 5.27 21.37 17.35
N HIS A 42 4.26 21.85 16.61
CA HIS A 42 3.65 23.16 16.78
C HIS A 42 2.35 23.14 17.56
N ASP A 43 1.90 21.97 18.07
CA ASP A 43 0.61 21.77 18.74
C ASP A 43 -0.61 22.18 17.87
N GLU A 44 -0.48 21.95 16.54
CA GLU A 44 -1.42 22.36 15.51
C GLU A 44 -1.98 21.15 14.75
N LEU A 45 -2.06 19.95 15.37
CA LEU A 45 -2.60 18.76 14.71
C LEU A 45 -4.04 19.02 14.24
N PRO A 46 -4.35 18.72 12.94
CA PRO A 46 -5.69 18.87 12.39
C PRO A 46 -6.74 18.08 13.17
N ASP A 47 -7.99 18.51 13.09
CA ASP A 47 -9.14 17.79 13.68
C ASP A 47 -9.33 16.43 13.01
N ILE A 48 -9.18 16.35 11.67
CA ILE A 48 -9.24 15.13 10.87
C ILE A 48 -7.88 14.88 10.21
N ILE A 49 -7.39 13.66 10.32
CA ILE A 49 -6.10 13.23 9.83
C ILE A 49 -6.31 12.10 8.82
N THR A 50 -5.68 12.18 7.66
CA THR A 50 -5.72 11.12 6.65
C THR A 50 -4.33 10.62 6.32
N VAL A 51 -4.20 9.31 6.14
CA VAL A 51 -2.95 8.67 5.72
C VAL A 51 -3.26 7.53 4.74
N ARG A 52 -2.30 7.25 3.87
CA ARG A 52 -2.38 6.06 3.04
C ARG A 52 -2.10 4.79 3.83
N ARG A 53 -1.13 4.85 4.75
CA ARG A 53 -0.71 3.73 5.61
C ARG A 53 -0.53 4.24 7.02
N PHE A 54 -1.15 3.59 8.01
CA PHE A 54 -1.00 3.96 9.41
C PHE A 54 0.09 3.17 10.15
N SER A 55 0.72 2.19 9.49
CA SER A 55 1.89 1.44 9.99
C SER A 55 3.23 2.13 9.74
N GLY A 56 3.23 3.34 9.22
CA GLY A 56 4.44 4.17 9.11
C GLY A 56 4.80 4.80 10.45
N THR A 57 6.09 5.07 10.68
CA THR A 57 6.62 5.60 11.96
C THR A 57 5.85 6.82 12.45
N ASP A 58 5.44 7.71 11.54
CA ASP A 58 4.75 8.93 11.93
C ASP A 58 3.28 8.71 12.29
N ALA A 59 2.61 7.79 11.59
CA ALA A 59 1.25 7.41 11.95
C ALA A 59 1.22 6.70 13.31
N GLN A 60 2.25 5.90 13.63
CA GLN A 60 2.42 5.31 14.95
C GLN A 60 2.69 6.37 16.03
N ASP A 61 3.50 7.37 15.72
CA ASP A 61 3.77 8.52 16.61
C ASP A 61 2.52 9.37 16.88
N LEU A 62 1.48 9.28 16.06
CA LEU A 62 0.21 9.97 16.26
C LEU A 62 -0.72 9.25 17.23
N GLN A 63 -0.55 7.96 17.51
CA GLN A 63 -1.46 7.17 18.37
C GLN A 63 -1.86 7.87 19.68
N PRO A 64 -0.97 8.53 20.44
CA PRO A 64 -1.33 9.21 21.68
C PRO A 64 -2.30 10.38 21.52
N TYR A 65 -2.45 10.88 20.29
CA TYR A 65 -3.26 12.06 19.94
C TYR A 65 -4.59 11.70 19.27
N LEU A 66 -4.82 10.41 18.98
CA LEU A 66 -5.99 9.96 18.22
C LEU A 66 -7.15 9.58 19.14
N MET A 67 -8.35 9.77 18.62
CA MET A 67 -9.60 9.37 19.23
C MET A 67 -9.87 7.88 18.99
N ASP A 68 -10.49 7.20 19.95
CA ASP A 68 -10.98 5.84 19.79
C ASP A 68 -12.41 5.85 19.23
N PHE A 69 -12.61 5.26 18.08
CA PHE A 69 -13.93 5.12 17.42
C PHE A 69 -14.77 3.95 17.95
N ALA A 70 -14.22 3.05 18.78
CA ALA A 70 -14.88 1.80 19.16
C ALA A 70 -16.30 1.96 19.73
N SER A 71 -16.60 3.11 20.38
CA SER A 71 -17.90 3.42 20.95
C SER A 71 -18.82 4.27 20.05
N TYR A 72 -18.40 4.63 18.85
CA TYR A 72 -19.15 5.49 17.94
C TYR A 72 -19.93 4.69 16.91
N ASP A 73 -21.13 5.15 16.58
CA ASP A 73 -22.06 4.46 15.66
C ASP A 73 -21.47 4.26 14.25
N VAL A 74 -20.54 5.11 13.84
CA VAL A 74 -19.89 5.02 12.52
C VAL A 74 -19.21 3.68 12.30
N VAL A 75 -18.68 3.03 13.34
CA VAL A 75 -18.02 1.72 13.24
C VAL A 75 -19.00 0.64 12.79
N SER A 76 -20.27 0.74 13.16
CA SER A 76 -21.30 -0.24 12.78
C SER A 76 -21.65 -0.21 11.28
N LYS A 77 -21.23 0.83 10.56
CA LYS A 77 -21.45 0.97 9.12
C LYS A 77 -20.43 0.19 8.29
N TYR A 78 -19.37 -0.33 8.90
CA TYR A 78 -18.32 -1.05 8.21
C TYR A 78 -18.54 -2.57 8.19
N TYR A 79 -18.06 -3.23 7.16
CA TYR A 79 -17.92 -4.68 7.17
C TYR A 79 -17.06 -5.14 8.36
N SER A 80 -17.39 -6.29 8.94
CA SER A 80 -16.68 -6.80 10.13
C SER A 80 -15.19 -7.03 9.87
N TYR A 81 -14.81 -7.47 8.66
CA TYR A 81 -13.40 -7.62 8.30
C TYR A 81 -12.66 -6.25 8.34
N ALA A 82 -13.29 -5.19 7.90
CA ALA A 82 -12.66 -3.87 7.91
C ALA A 82 -12.36 -3.40 9.37
N VAL A 83 -13.26 -3.68 10.29
CA VAL A 83 -13.09 -3.31 11.70
C VAL A 83 -12.06 -4.17 12.40
N GLN A 84 -12.09 -5.51 12.20
CA GLN A 84 -11.20 -6.42 12.93
C GLN A 84 -9.71 -6.19 12.65
N TYR A 85 -9.35 -5.70 11.46
CA TYR A 85 -7.97 -5.40 11.08
C TYR A 85 -7.48 -4.02 11.54
N TYR A 86 -8.34 -3.24 12.21
CA TYR A 86 -8.02 -1.89 12.70
C TYR A 86 -8.01 -1.77 14.21
N LYS A 87 -8.25 -2.87 14.92
CA LYS A 87 -8.09 -2.93 16.37
C LYS A 87 -6.62 -2.97 16.76
N ASN A 88 -6.25 -2.11 17.72
CA ASN A 88 -4.94 -2.19 18.37
C ASN A 88 -4.93 -3.24 19.49
N ALA A 89 -3.81 -3.36 20.20
CA ALA A 89 -3.63 -4.32 21.31
C ALA A 89 -4.55 -4.04 22.51
N GLU A 90 -5.08 -2.84 22.64
CA GLU A 90 -6.00 -2.37 23.66
C GLU A 90 -7.47 -2.47 23.23
N ASP A 91 -7.76 -3.10 22.09
CA ASP A 91 -9.08 -3.17 21.43
C ASP A 91 -9.65 -1.82 20.96
N GLU A 92 -8.83 -0.76 20.90
CA GLU A 92 -9.23 0.53 20.36
C GLU A 92 -9.20 0.52 18.83
N ILE A 93 -10.02 1.37 18.24
CA ILE A 93 -10.09 1.61 16.78
C ILE A 93 -9.77 3.08 16.55
N GLN A 94 -8.50 3.39 16.30
CA GLN A 94 -8.05 4.77 16.11
C GLN A 94 -8.03 5.21 14.65
N TRP A 95 -8.06 4.26 13.74
CA TRP A 95 -8.11 4.50 12.29
C TRP A 95 -9.31 3.79 11.68
N LEU A 96 -9.92 4.40 10.67
CA LEU A 96 -10.95 3.79 9.85
C LEU A 96 -10.55 3.86 8.38
N PRO A 97 -10.75 2.80 7.59
CA PRO A 97 -10.50 2.84 6.16
C PRO A 97 -11.63 3.59 5.46
N ILE A 98 -11.29 4.53 4.59
CA ILE A 98 -12.29 5.18 3.72
C ILE A 98 -12.62 4.30 2.53
N CYS A 99 -11.60 3.67 1.94
CA CYS A 99 -11.75 2.77 0.80
C CYS A 99 -10.58 1.80 0.72
N GLY A 100 -10.74 0.76 -0.07
CA GLY A 100 -9.70 -0.23 -0.31
C GLY A 100 -9.51 -0.58 -1.79
N ILE A 101 -8.34 -1.08 -2.14
CA ILE A 101 -8.03 -1.60 -3.47
C ILE A 101 -8.01 -3.12 -3.37
N PRO A 102 -8.95 -3.84 -4.01
CA PRO A 102 -8.87 -5.28 -4.08
C PRO A 102 -7.74 -5.69 -5.02
N GLN A 103 -6.86 -6.53 -4.53
CA GLN A 103 -5.80 -7.16 -5.32
C GLN A 103 -6.14 -8.63 -5.51
N THR A 104 -5.93 -9.13 -6.70
CA THR A 104 -6.35 -10.45 -7.10
C THR A 104 -5.40 -11.01 -8.15
N ILE A 105 -5.61 -12.26 -8.50
CA ILE A 105 -4.99 -12.85 -9.68
C ILE A 105 -5.83 -12.45 -10.89
N ILE A 106 -5.26 -11.69 -11.82
CA ILE A 106 -5.85 -11.42 -13.13
C ILE A 106 -5.51 -12.60 -14.03
N ALA A 107 -6.51 -13.28 -14.55
CA ALA A 107 -6.34 -14.42 -15.45
C ALA A 107 -6.75 -14.07 -16.88
N ASN A 108 -5.96 -14.50 -17.84
CA ASN A 108 -6.27 -14.42 -19.26
C ASN A 108 -7.18 -15.59 -19.66
N LYS A 109 -8.50 -15.38 -19.51
CA LYS A 109 -9.50 -16.42 -19.80
C LYS A 109 -9.39 -16.96 -21.23
N THR A 110 -9.02 -16.12 -22.18
CA THR A 110 -8.80 -16.56 -23.57
C THR A 110 -7.71 -17.62 -23.66
N LEU A 111 -6.62 -17.49 -22.88
CA LEU A 111 -5.59 -18.53 -22.80
C LEU A 111 -6.09 -19.80 -22.11
N PHE A 112 -6.85 -19.65 -21.00
CA PHE A 112 -7.47 -20.81 -20.34
C PHE A 112 -8.34 -21.61 -21.33
N ASP A 113 -9.22 -20.93 -22.06
CA ASP A 113 -10.07 -21.57 -23.06
C ASP A 113 -9.24 -22.20 -24.21
N GLN A 114 -8.20 -21.50 -24.70
CA GLN A 114 -7.32 -21.97 -25.79
C GLN A 114 -6.59 -23.27 -25.43
N TYR A 115 -6.12 -23.38 -24.20
CA TYR A 115 -5.38 -24.55 -23.72
C TYR A 115 -6.26 -25.60 -23.04
N GLY A 116 -7.58 -25.33 -22.89
CA GLY A 116 -8.52 -26.23 -22.23
C GLY A 116 -8.27 -26.36 -20.74
N VAL A 117 -7.71 -25.32 -20.12
CA VAL A 117 -7.45 -25.25 -18.69
C VAL A 117 -8.70 -24.74 -17.96
N LYS A 118 -9.13 -25.40 -16.89
CA LYS A 118 -10.24 -24.94 -16.07
C LYS A 118 -9.83 -23.70 -15.27
N ILE A 119 -10.74 -22.72 -15.14
CA ILE A 119 -10.58 -21.63 -14.18
C ILE A 119 -10.63 -22.22 -12.78
N PRO A 120 -9.61 -22.01 -11.93
CA PRO A 120 -9.56 -22.62 -10.61
C PRO A 120 -10.58 -22.00 -9.64
N GLU A 121 -11.18 -22.84 -8.80
CA GLU A 121 -12.12 -22.48 -7.74
C GLU A 121 -11.54 -22.77 -6.33
N ASN A 122 -10.38 -23.43 -6.26
CA ASN A 122 -9.66 -23.76 -5.03
C ASN A 122 -8.16 -23.92 -5.33
N TYR A 123 -7.36 -24.11 -4.27
CA TYR A 123 -5.90 -24.20 -4.41
C TYR A 123 -5.44 -25.43 -5.22
N GLU A 124 -6.09 -26.59 -5.06
CA GLU A 124 -5.74 -27.78 -5.84
C GLU A 124 -5.93 -27.55 -7.34
N GLU A 125 -7.05 -26.97 -7.74
CA GLU A 125 -7.32 -26.61 -9.14
C GLU A 125 -6.37 -25.52 -9.65
N TYR A 126 -5.96 -24.57 -8.79
CA TYR A 126 -4.94 -23.58 -9.12
C TYR A 126 -3.58 -24.25 -9.45
N VAL A 127 -3.13 -25.18 -8.63
CA VAL A 127 -1.90 -25.96 -8.87
C VAL A 127 -1.99 -26.74 -10.19
N GLN A 128 -3.15 -27.38 -10.45
CA GLN A 128 -3.38 -28.11 -11.70
C GLN A 128 -3.33 -27.18 -12.92
N ALA A 129 -3.92 -26.01 -12.83
CA ALA A 129 -3.88 -25.00 -13.89
C ALA A 129 -2.43 -24.49 -14.13
N CYS A 130 -1.68 -24.21 -13.07
CA CYS A 130 -0.27 -23.84 -13.17
C CYS A 130 0.56 -24.91 -13.88
N GLN A 131 0.40 -26.18 -13.48
CA GLN A 131 1.13 -27.27 -14.13
C GLN A 131 0.78 -27.43 -15.61
N GLN A 132 -0.51 -27.31 -15.97
CA GLN A 132 -0.94 -27.41 -17.36
C GLN A 132 -0.34 -26.28 -18.24
N PHE A 133 -0.32 -25.05 -17.75
CA PHE A 133 0.31 -23.95 -18.49
C PHE A 133 1.82 -24.16 -18.63
N TYR A 134 2.48 -24.56 -17.54
CA TYR A 134 3.92 -24.85 -17.57
C TYR A 134 4.28 -25.91 -18.58
N ASP A 135 3.52 -27.03 -18.63
CA ASP A 135 3.73 -28.13 -19.58
C ASP A 135 3.53 -27.68 -21.06
N ASN A 136 2.75 -26.63 -21.28
CA ASN A 136 2.55 -26.01 -22.59
C ASN A 136 3.56 -24.87 -22.90
N GLY A 137 4.53 -24.63 -22.03
CA GLY A 137 5.56 -23.59 -22.21
C GLY A 137 5.06 -22.16 -21.96
N ILE A 138 3.93 -22.01 -21.29
CA ILE A 138 3.37 -20.73 -20.83
C ILE A 138 3.72 -20.57 -19.36
N LYS A 139 4.26 -19.40 -18.97
CA LYS A 139 4.44 -19.10 -17.55
C LYS A 139 3.08 -19.07 -16.85
N PRO A 140 2.87 -19.89 -15.80
CA PRO A 140 1.55 -19.94 -15.15
C PRO A 140 1.15 -18.62 -14.54
N TYR A 141 2.04 -18.04 -13.74
CA TYR A 141 1.81 -16.82 -12.98
C TYR A 141 3.05 -15.93 -13.04
N SER A 142 2.86 -14.65 -13.32
CA SER A 142 3.92 -13.63 -13.25
C SER A 142 3.58 -12.56 -12.23
N MET A 143 4.61 -12.01 -11.61
CA MET A 143 4.55 -10.95 -10.62
C MET A 143 5.81 -10.11 -10.69
N ASP A 144 5.72 -8.86 -10.31
CA ASP A 144 6.82 -7.90 -10.31
C ASP A 144 7.70 -8.04 -9.06
N LEU A 145 8.35 -9.20 -8.90
CA LEU A 145 9.17 -9.56 -7.73
C LEU A 145 10.49 -8.78 -7.63
N GLY A 146 10.80 -7.93 -8.62
CA GLY A 146 11.85 -6.92 -8.51
C GLY A 146 11.48 -5.77 -7.58
N GLU A 147 10.20 -5.61 -7.25
CA GLU A 147 9.71 -4.57 -6.36
C GLU A 147 9.59 -5.07 -4.92
N ASP A 148 9.99 -4.28 -3.95
CA ASP A 148 9.99 -4.64 -2.54
C ASP A 148 8.58 -4.95 -2.00
N TRP A 149 7.60 -4.11 -2.36
CA TRP A 149 6.20 -4.25 -1.96
C TRP A 149 5.55 -5.53 -2.48
N SER A 150 5.91 -5.99 -3.69
CA SER A 150 5.39 -7.22 -4.28
C SER A 150 5.84 -8.46 -3.52
N ASN A 151 7.05 -8.44 -2.96
CA ASN A 151 7.55 -9.53 -2.14
C ASN A 151 6.78 -9.63 -0.80
N ASN A 152 6.37 -8.52 -0.23
CA ASN A 152 5.49 -8.52 0.94
C ASN A 152 4.08 -9.04 0.59
N GLU A 153 3.59 -8.72 -0.59
CA GLU A 153 2.28 -9.18 -1.04
C GLU A 153 2.25 -10.67 -1.33
N ILE A 154 3.28 -11.23 -1.96
CA ILE A 154 3.29 -12.66 -2.29
C ILE A 154 3.37 -13.54 -1.03
N ILE A 155 4.08 -13.15 0.02
CA ILE A 155 4.08 -13.88 1.30
C ILE A 155 2.67 -13.91 1.88
N GLN A 156 1.99 -12.78 1.95
CA GLN A 156 0.68 -12.68 2.56
C GLN A 156 -0.41 -13.34 1.71
N ALA A 157 -0.31 -13.24 0.39
CA ALA A 157 -1.23 -13.88 -0.54
C ALA A 157 -1.07 -15.40 -0.58
N ALA A 158 0.16 -15.91 -0.56
CA ALA A 158 0.46 -17.33 -0.56
C ALA A 158 -0.03 -18.05 0.72
N ALA A 159 0.09 -17.38 1.85
CA ALA A 159 -0.32 -17.90 3.16
C ALA A 159 -1.57 -17.20 3.70
N ILE A 160 -2.50 -16.83 2.81
CA ILE A 160 -3.66 -16.02 3.17
C ILE A 160 -4.56 -16.69 4.20
N GLY A 161 -4.64 -18.02 4.19
CA GLY A 161 -5.37 -18.81 5.19
C GLY A 161 -4.77 -18.65 6.60
N GLU A 162 -3.45 -18.59 6.72
CA GLU A 162 -2.78 -18.34 7.99
C GLU A 162 -2.99 -16.90 8.47
N PHE A 163 -2.89 -15.92 7.57
CA PHE A 163 -3.09 -14.50 7.92
C PHE A 163 -4.54 -14.14 8.25
N THR A 164 -5.52 -14.92 7.79
CA THR A 164 -6.93 -14.75 8.13
C THR A 164 -7.36 -15.57 9.35
N SER A 165 -6.49 -16.43 9.87
CA SER A 165 -6.69 -17.11 11.16
C SER A 165 -6.69 -16.11 12.32
N LEU A 166 -7.20 -16.53 13.49
CA LEU A 166 -7.18 -15.68 14.69
C LEU A 166 -5.75 -15.27 15.07
N ASP A 167 -4.79 -16.20 15.03
CA ASP A 167 -3.39 -15.94 15.33
C ASP A 167 -2.78 -14.95 14.32
N GLY A 168 -3.14 -15.09 13.04
CA GLY A 168 -2.68 -14.21 11.98
C GLY A 168 -3.21 -12.78 12.10
N ILE A 169 -4.50 -12.64 12.43
CA ILE A 169 -5.13 -11.34 12.67
C ILE A 169 -4.52 -10.66 13.89
N GLU A 170 -4.34 -11.39 14.99
CA GLU A 170 -3.71 -10.87 16.21
C GLU A 170 -2.26 -10.42 15.95
N TRP A 171 -1.48 -11.25 15.24
CA TRP A 171 -0.13 -10.86 14.85
C TRP A 171 -0.12 -9.58 13.99
N ARG A 172 -0.97 -9.54 12.97
CA ARG A 172 -1.03 -8.40 12.03
C ARG A 172 -1.38 -7.10 12.77
N ASN A 173 -2.37 -7.12 13.65
CA ASN A 173 -2.78 -5.97 14.44
C ASN A 173 -1.68 -5.52 15.39
N GLY A 174 -1.03 -6.45 16.06
CA GLY A 174 0.13 -6.15 16.90
C GLY A 174 1.33 -5.59 16.12
N ALA A 175 1.56 -6.05 14.89
CA ALA A 175 2.62 -5.55 14.03
C ALA A 175 2.33 -4.14 13.49
N GLU A 176 1.08 -3.82 13.16
CA GLU A 176 0.66 -2.48 12.71
C GLU A 176 0.84 -1.42 13.79
N THR A 177 0.67 -1.81 15.05
CA THR A 177 0.74 -0.90 16.20
C THR A 177 2.09 -0.94 16.94
N ALA A 178 3.03 -1.82 16.50
CA ALA A 178 4.34 -1.96 17.14
C ALA A 178 5.22 -0.73 16.95
N VAL A 179 5.56 -0.06 18.04
CA VAL A 179 6.45 1.12 18.03
C VAL A 179 7.93 0.70 18.01
N ASP A 180 8.30 -0.34 18.77
CA ASP A 180 9.71 -0.77 18.92
C ASP A 180 10.01 -2.06 18.16
N GLU A 181 9.49 -3.17 18.64
CA GLU A 181 9.79 -4.51 18.14
C GLU A 181 8.49 -5.26 17.79
N VAL A 182 8.44 -5.78 16.57
CA VAL A 182 7.36 -6.67 16.12
C VAL A 182 7.57 -8.04 16.76
N LYS A 183 6.58 -8.52 17.48
CA LYS A 183 6.58 -9.86 18.07
C LYS A 183 6.18 -10.89 17.01
N PHE A 184 6.87 -12.01 17.00
CA PHE A 184 6.60 -13.11 16.09
C PHE A 184 6.19 -14.35 16.88
N ASP A 185 5.14 -15.05 16.43
CA ASP A 185 4.85 -16.42 16.80
C ASP A 185 5.59 -17.35 15.85
N ASP A 186 6.59 -18.06 16.36
CA ASP A 186 7.42 -18.95 15.54
C ASP A 186 6.61 -20.09 14.90
N ALA A 187 5.52 -20.57 15.52
CA ALA A 187 4.71 -21.64 14.97
C ALA A 187 3.88 -21.13 13.78
N LEU A 188 3.23 -19.98 13.93
CA LEU A 188 2.50 -19.31 12.85
C LEU A 188 3.43 -19.01 11.67
N TRP A 189 4.56 -18.37 11.93
CA TRP A 189 5.45 -17.92 10.86
C TRP A 189 6.18 -19.04 10.13
N LYS A 190 6.42 -20.17 10.77
CA LYS A 190 6.91 -21.38 10.10
C LYS A 190 5.86 -21.95 9.14
N ARG A 191 4.58 -21.92 9.50
CA ARG A 191 3.51 -22.31 8.57
C ARG A 191 3.42 -21.33 7.40
N ILE A 192 3.45 -20.02 7.66
CA ILE A 192 3.44 -18.98 6.63
C ILE A 192 4.58 -19.20 5.61
N PHE A 193 5.81 -19.43 6.06
CA PHE A 193 6.92 -19.66 5.15
C PHE A 193 6.88 -21.01 4.43
N SER A 194 6.30 -22.03 5.06
CA SER A 194 6.05 -23.31 4.40
C SER A 194 5.04 -23.14 3.25
N GLU A 195 3.93 -22.44 3.48
CA GLU A 195 2.93 -22.14 2.46
C GLU A 195 3.48 -21.22 1.37
N THR A 196 4.28 -20.21 1.75
CA THR A 196 4.94 -19.32 0.77
C THR A 196 5.88 -20.11 -0.14
N SER A 197 6.75 -20.93 0.42
CA SER A 197 7.66 -21.78 -0.36
C SER A 197 6.91 -22.74 -1.28
N GLN A 198 5.81 -23.35 -0.80
CA GLN A 198 4.98 -24.23 -1.60
C GLN A 198 4.31 -23.48 -2.75
N PHE A 199 3.71 -22.31 -2.46
CA PHE A 199 3.07 -21.47 -3.48
C PHE A 199 4.05 -21.05 -4.59
N LEU A 200 5.27 -20.64 -4.21
CA LEU A 200 6.30 -20.26 -5.19
C LEU A 200 6.65 -21.43 -6.12
N LYS A 201 6.75 -22.66 -5.58
CA LYS A 201 7.00 -23.88 -6.35
C LYS A 201 5.83 -24.23 -7.27
N ASP A 202 4.61 -24.22 -6.74
CA ASP A 202 3.40 -24.59 -7.47
C ASP A 202 3.06 -23.60 -8.58
N SER A 203 3.41 -22.34 -8.37
CA SER A 203 3.26 -21.26 -9.37
C SER A 203 4.42 -21.21 -10.38
N HIS A 204 5.41 -22.10 -10.26
CA HIS A 204 6.62 -22.16 -11.08
C HIS A 204 7.41 -20.84 -11.11
N PHE A 205 7.53 -20.17 -9.96
CA PHE A 205 8.47 -19.07 -9.80
C PHE A 205 9.90 -19.59 -9.64
N GLY A 206 10.86 -18.87 -10.22
CA GLY A 206 12.27 -19.21 -10.18
C GLY A 206 13.17 -17.98 -10.04
N LYS A 207 14.47 -18.23 -10.08
CA LYS A 207 15.49 -17.18 -9.96
C LYS A 207 15.37 -16.07 -11.01
N GLU A 208 14.82 -16.40 -12.17
CA GLU A 208 14.58 -15.46 -13.28
C GLU A 208 13.54 -14.39 -12.95
N ASP A 209 12.67 -14.67 -11.98
CA ASP A 209 11.57 -13.77 -11.61
C ASP A 209 11.99 -12.65 -10.66
N ILE A 210 13.14 -12.79 -9.99
CA ILE A 210 13.65 -11.84 -8.99
C ILE A 210 13.78 -10.40 -9.53
N ASN A 211 14.04 -10.24 -10.83
CA ASN A 211 14.29 -8.95 -11.47
C ASN A 211 13.13 -8.47 -12.35
N ILE A 212 11.96 -9.09 -12.25
CA ILE A 212 10.79 -8.65 -13.02
C ILE A 212 10.24 -7.39 -12.33
N ASP A 213 10.32 -6.25 -13.02
CA ASP A 213 9.67 -5.02 -12.61
C ASP A 213 8.21 -4.95 -13.10
N VAL A 214 7.46 -3.93 -12.67
CA VAL A 214 6.04 -3.74 -13.00
C VAL A 214 5.80 -3.74 -14.50
N ASP A 215 6.59 -2.97 -15.26
CA ASP A 215 6.40 -2.83 -16.71
C ASP A 215 6.69 -4.14 -17.45
N THR A 216 7.73 -4.84 -17.05
CA THR A 216 8.09 -6.15 -17.61
C THR A 216 6.99 -7.19 -17.32
N GLY A 217 6.47 -7.23 -16.08
CA GLY A 217 5.41 -8.15 -15.71
C GLY A 217 4.12 -7.90 -16.49
N ILE A 218 3.69 -6.64 -16.61
CA ILE A 218 2.54 -6.23 -17.42
C ILE A 218 2.75 -6.62 -18.90
N GLN A 219 3.93 -6.35 -19.44
CA GLN A 219 4.23 -6.70 -20.84
C GLN A 219 4.20 -8.22 -21.09
N MET A 220 4.79 -9.01 -20.19
CA MET A 220 4.77 -10.48 -20.31
C MET A 220 3.32 -11.01 -20.35
N PHE A 221 2.45 -10.50 -19.50
CA PHE A 221 1.06 -10.90 -19.49
C PHE A 221 0.33 -10.42 -20.75
N ALA A 222 0.52 -9.18 -21.18
CA ALA A 222 -0.10 -8.61 -22.36
C ALA A 222 0.29 -9.35 -23.65
N GLU A 223 1.50 -9.87 -23.71
CA GLU A 223 2.00 -10.69 -24.82
C GLU A 223 1.56 -12.17 -24.75
N GLY A 224 0.78 -12.55 -23.74
CA GLY A 224 0.34 -13.93 -23.52
C GLY A 224 1.47 -14.90 -23.12
N LYS A 225 2.59 -14.37 -22.62
CA LYS A 225 3.71 -15.17 -22.11
C LYS A 225 3.45 -15.73 -20.73
N SER A 226 2.52 -15.12 -19.97
CA SER A 226 1.99 -15.64 -18.71
C SER A 226 0.46 -15.72 -18.76
N ALA A 227 -0.09 -16.73 -18.08
CA ALA A 227 -1.53 -16.98 -18.07
C ALA A 227 -2.24 -16.17 -16.96
N MET A 228 -1.53 -15.90 -15.87
CA MET A 228 -2.02 -15.15 -14.73
C MET A 228 -1.02 -14.07 -14.35
N PHE A 229 -1.53 -12.97 -13.77
CA PHE A 229 -0.72 -11.83 -13.29
C PHE A 229 -1.30 -11.29 -11.97
N HIS A 230 -0.42 -10.90 -11.05
CA HIS A 230 -0.84 -10.17 -9.85
C HIS A 230 -1.28 -8.76 -10.21
N GLY A 231 -2.46 -8.35 -9.75
CA GLY A 231 -2.89 -7.01 -10.12
C GLY A 231 -4.13 -6.50 -9.41
N HIS A 232 -4.28 -5.21 -9.53
CA HIS A 232 -5.40 -4.43 -9.00
C HIS A 232 -6.27 -3.87 -10.15
N PRO A 233 -7.47 -3.25 -9.87
CA PRO A 233 -8.42 -2.84 -10.90
C PRO A 233 -7.84 -1.97 -12.00
N THR A 234 -6.95 -1.02 -11.67
CA THR A 234 -6.39 -0.12 -12.68
C THR A 234 -5.42 -0.81 -13.63
N VAL A 235 -4.69 -1.82 -13.16
CA VAL A 235 -3.85 -2.69 -14.02
C VAL A 235 -4.75 -3.50 -14.95
N MET A 236 -5.83 -4.09 -14.44
CA MET A 236 -6.78 -4.82 -15.28
C MET A 236 -7.39 -3.93 -16.36
N GLN A 237 -7.83 -2.71 -16.03
CA GLN A 237 -8.33 -1.73 -16.99
C GLN A 237 -7.28 -1.33 -18.04
N GLN A 238 -6.02 -1.22 -17.65
CA GLN A 238 -4.92 -0.96 -18.57
C GLN A 238 -4.73 -2.13 -19.53
N LEU A 239 -4.68 -3.36 -19.04
CA LEU A 239 -4.53 -4.58 -19.81
C LEU A 239 -5.70 -4.80 -20.78
N GLN A 240 -6.94 -4.57 -20.35
CA GLN A 240 -8.13 -4.65 -21.20
C GLN A 240 -8.09 -3.70 -22.40
N LYS A 241 -7.38 -2.56 -22.29
CA LYS A 241 -7.18 -1.63 -23.41
C LYS A 241 -6.07 -2.05 -24.36
N GLN A 242 -5.14 -2.88 -23.90
CA GLN A 242 -3.96 -3.31 -24.66
C GLN A 242 -4.14 -4.68 -25.31
N MET A 243 -5.04 -5.51 -24.78
CA MET A 243 -5.22 -6.89 -25.18
C MET A 243 -6.58 -7.11 -25.81
N ASP A 244 -6.60 -7.92 -26.90
CA ASP A 244 -7.84 -8.50 -27.43
C ASP A 244 -8.06 -9.87 -26.78
N ALA A 245 -8.30 -9.86 -25.44
CA ALA A 245 -8.48 -11.05 -24.63
C ALA A 245 -9.53 -10.80 -23.54
N GLU A 246 -10.28 -11.83 -23.19
CA GLU A 246 -11.17 -11.82 -22.04
C GLU A 246 -10.33 -11.99 -20.75
N LEU A 247 -10.38 -11.01 -19.88
CA LEU A 247 -9.71 -11.04 -18.58
C LEU A 247 -10.73 -11.22 -17.47
N ILE A 248 -10.40 -12.07 -16.52
CA ILE A 248 -11.20 -12.31 -15.32
C ILE A 248 -10.33 -12.16 -14.09
N ARG A 249 -10.96 -12.10 -12.91
CA ARG A 249 -10.29 -12.12 -11.62
C ARG A 249 -10.54 -13.43 -10.90
N ILE A 250 -9.50 -13.87 -10.22
CA ILE A 250 -9.52 -15.06 -9.36
C ILE A 250 -9.07 -14.59 -7.97
N PRO A 251 -9.80 -14.98 -6.89
CA PRO A 251 -9.37 -14.71 -5.52
C PRO A 251 -8.11 -15.51 -5.18
N TYR A 252 -7.48 -15.22 -4.05
CA TYR A 252 -6.44 -16.06 -3.50
C TYR A 252 -7.05 -17.21 -2.70
N PHE A 253 -6.51 -18.41 -2.88
CA PHE A 253 -7.00 -19.61 -2.24
C PHE A 253 -6.17 -19.97 -1.01
N SER A 254 -6.83 -20.42 0.05
CA SER A 254 -6.16 -21.06 1.17
C SER A 254 -5.54 -22.39 0.72
N GLN A 255 -4.31 -22.67 1.18
CA GLN A 255 -3.66 -23.96 0.94
C GLN A 255 -4.15 -25.05 1.90
N THR A 256 -4.81 -24.67 2.97
CA THR A 256 -5.20 -25.57 4.08
C THR A 256 -6.70 -25.72 4.25
N SER A 257 -7.50 -24.98 3.46
CA SER A 257 -8.97 -25.08 3.44
C SER A 257 -9.52 -24.82 2.03
N ASP A 258 -10.82 -25.07 1.82
CA ASP A 258 -11.50 -24.75 0.55
C ASP A 258 -11.93 -23.27 0.46
N GLU A 259 -11.43 -22.42 1.35
CA GLU A 259 -11.77 -20.99 1.39
C GLU A 259 -10.92 -20.17 0.41
N SER A 260 -11.55 -19.14 -0.12
CA SER A 260 -10.91 -18.12 -0.95
C SER A 260 -11.07 -16.74 -0.34
N TYR A 261 -10.15 -15.85 -0.68
CA TYR A 261 -10.08 -14.53 -0.06
C TYR A 261 -9.75 -13.43 -1.07
N VAL A 262 -10.34 -12.27 -0.86
CA VAL A 262 -9.90 -11.04 -1.49
C VAL A 262 -8.75 -10.44 -0.65
N TYR A 263 -7.63 -10.23 -1.30
CA TYR A 263 -6.51 -9.50 -0.70
C TYR A 263 -6.75 -7.99 -0.88
N MET A 264 -6.83 -7.24 0.21
CA MET A 264 -7.22 -5.84 0.20
C MET A 264 -6.08 -4.93 0.68
N THR A 265 -5.77 -3.92 -0.11
CA THR A 265 -4.90 -2.83 0.32
C THR A 265 -5.77 -1.64 0.76
N PRO A 266 -5.70 -1.19 2.02
CA PRO A 266 -6.35 0.05 2.41
C PRO A 266 -5.70 1.21 1.65
N SER A 267 -6.53 2.09 1.10
CA SER A 267 -6.05 3.11 0.18
C SER A 267 -6.05 4.51 0.77
N LEU A 268 -7.00 4.79 1.62
CA LEU A 268 -7.13 6.01 2.39
C LEU A 268 -7.67 5.66 3.76
N ASN A 269 -6.95 6.05 4.81
CA ASN A 269 -7.35 5.85 6.19
C ASN A 269 -7.56 7.20 6.85
N ILE A 270 -8.51 7.26 7.77
CA ILE A 270 -8.88 8.48 8.50
C ILE A 270 -8.80 8.24 10.00
N ALA A 271 -8.33 9.25 10.73
CA ALA A 271 -8.36 9.31 12.17
C ALA A 271 -8.80 10.68 12.64
N PHE A 272 -9.28 10.77 13.83
CA PHE A 272 -9.68 12.04 14.47
C PHE A 272 -8.75 12.38 15.62
N ASN A 273 -8.44 13.69 15.74
CA ASN A 273 -7.74 14.23 16.88
C ASN A 273 -8.62 14.10 18.12
N LYS A 274 -8.10 13.50 19.21
CA LYS A 274 -8.85 13.31 20.46
C LYS A 274 -9.32 14.61 21.12
N ASN A 275 -8.77 15.78 20.73
CA ASN A 275 -9.26 17.06 21.21
C ASN A 275 -10.70 17.35 20.76
N LEU A 276 -11.19 16.72 19.70
CA LEU A 276 -12.58 16.81 19.28
C LEU A 276 -13.55 16.35 20.36
N GLU A 277 -13.18 15.40 21.23
CA GLU A 277 -14.03 14.96 22.34
C GLU A 277 -14.33 16.07 23.36
N LYS A 278 -13.55 17.17 23.34
CA LYS A 278 -13.75 18.35 24.20
C LYS A 278 -14.68 19.39 23.59
N ASP A 279 -14.98 19.27 22.29
CA ASP A 279 -15.83 20.19 21.53
C ASP A 279 -16.89 19.41 20.77
N ARG A 280 -18.07 19.30 21.36
CA ARG A 280 -19.15 18.47 20.81
C ARG A 280 -19.61 18.91 19.42
N GLU A 281 -19.65 20.22 19.17
CA GLU A 281 -20.09 20.77 17.88
C GLU A 281 -19.10 20.41 16.76
N LYS A 282 -17.81 20.56 17.03
CA LYS A 282 -16.76 20.14 16.09
C LYS A 282 -16.75 18.64 15.87
N LEU A 283 -16.91 17.84 16.93
CA LEU A 283 -16.96 16.39 16.83
C LEU A 283 -18.14 15.92 15.98
N ASP A 284 -19.32 16.48 16.19
CA ASP A 284 -20.50 16.14 15.40
C ASP A 284 -20.28 16.51 13.93
N THR A 285 -19.70 17.69 13.62
CA THR A 285 -19.33 18.07 12.24
C THR A 285 -18.31 17.10 11.63
N ALA A 286 -17.28 16.70 12.38
CA ALA A 286 -16.26 15.76 11.90
C ALA A 286 -16.87 14.37 11.60
N LEU A 287 -17.78 13.88 12.43
CA LEU A 287 -18.52 12.63 12.18
C LEU A 287 -19.42 12.74 10.95
N ASP A 288 -20.11 13.88 10.76
CA ASP A 288 -20.96 14.12 9.59
C ASP A 288 -20.10 14.18 8.31
N VAL A 289 -18.90 14.77 8.36
CA VAL A 289 -17.95 14.76 7.24
C VAL A 289 -17.50 13.33 6.92
N LEU A 290 -17.18 12.53 7.92
CA LEU A 290 -16.83 11.12 7.74
C LEU A 290 -18.01 10.35 7.13
N ASP A 291 -19.21 10.52 7.64
CA ASP A 291 -20.42 9.91 7.10
C ASP A 291 -20.68 10.32 5.64
N CYS A 292 -20.43 11.57 5.29
CA CYS A 292 -20.50 12.06 3.92
C CYS A 292 -19.47 11.33 3.02
N MET A 293 -18.24 11.15 3.48
CA MET A 293 -17.20 10.45 2.71
C MET A 293 -17.50 8.96 2.49
N ILE A 294 -18.03 8.27 3.50
CA ILE A 294 -18.37 6.85 3.41
C ILE A 294 -19.77 6.57 2.85
N SER A 295 -20.57 7.60 2.58
CA SER A 295 -21.89 7.47 1.94
C SER A 295 -21.78 6.91 0.52
N GLU A 296 -22.90 6.42 -0.05
CA GLU A 296 -22.93 5.93 -1.43
C GLU A 296 -22.43 6.99 -2.43
N GLU A 297 -22.85 8.23 -2.28
CA GLU A 297 -22.45 9.32 -3.18
C GLU A 297 -20.98 9.70 -2.98
N GLY A 298 -20.52 9.82 -1.73
CA GLY A 298 -19.11 10.07 -1.41
C GLY A 298 -18.20 8.99 -1.97
N GLN A 299 -18.58 7.73 -1.83
CA GLN A 299 -17.84 6.60 -2.35
C GLN A 299 -17.81 6.54 -3.89
N LYS A 300 -18.90 6.91 -4.57
CA LYS A 300 -18.89 7.06 -6.04
C LYS A 300 -17.88 8.10 -6.50
N LEU A 301 -17.84 9.25 -5.82
CA LEU A 301 -16.88 10.31 -6.14
C LEU A 301 -15.42 9.89 -5.88
N ILE A 302 -15.16 9.15 -4.79
CA ILE A 302 -13.84 8.62 -4.46
C ILE A 302 -13.43 7.54 -5.45
N ALA A 303 -14.37 6.65 -5.83
CA ALA A 303 -14.08 5.53 -6.73
C ALA A 303 -13.85 5.94 -8.19
N ASP A 304 -14.25 7.15 -8.60
CA ASP A 304 -14.21 7.59 -10.00
C ASP A 304 -12.82 7.42 -10.63
N GLY A 305 -12.70 6.43 -11.48
CA GLY A 305 -11.47 6.09 -12.20
C GLY A 305 -10.30 5.58 -11.33
N SER A 306 -10.52 5.30 -10.05
CA SER A 306 -9.48 4.85 -9.11
C SER A 306 -9.43 3.33 -8.91
N GLY A 307 -10.54 2.63 -9.14
CA GLY A 307 -10.67 1.20 -8.91
C GLY A 307 -10.72 0.79 -7.44
N VAL A 308 -10.95 1.75 -6.53
CA VAL A 308 -11.19 1.46 -5.12
C VAL A 308 -12.63 0.99 -4.90
N ILE A 309 -12.83 0.28 -3.79
CA ILE A 309 -14.17 -0.14 -3.34
C ILE A 309 -14.46 0.42 -1.95
N SER A 310 -15.76 0.57 -1.68
CA SER A 310 -16.24 0.89 -0.34
C SER A 310 -16.06 -0.27 0.62
N LEU A 311 -15.79 0.06 1.88
CA LEU A 311 -15.74 -0.88 3.00
C LEU A 311 -16.96 -0.70 3.95
N ASN A 312 -17.97 0.04 3.50
CA ASN A 312 -19.21 0.32 4.20
C ASN A 312 -20.32 -0.64 3.71
N THR A 313 -21.04 -1.25 4.64
CA THR A 313 -22.13 -2.23 4.37
C THR A 313 -23.33 -1.63 3.64
N ASP A 314 -23.57 -0.31 3.81
CA ASP A 314 -24.71 0.38 3.22
C ASP A 314 -24.45 0.82 1.76
N VAL A 315 -23.19 0.69 1.31
CA VAL A 315 -22.78 1.07 -0.04
C VAL A 315 -22.71 -0.18 -0.91
N PRO A 316 -23.45 -0.25 -2.04
CA PRO A 316 -23.32 -1.36 -2.97
C PRO A 316 -21.86 -1.56 -3.37
N THR A 317 -21.41 -2.80 -3.37
CA THR A 317 -20.05 -3.15 -3.76
C THR A 317 -19.76 -2.60 -5.15
N MET A 318 -18.88 -1.60 -5.23
CA MET A 318 -18.56 -0.91 -6.50
C MET A 318 -17.69 -1.79 -7.43
N MET A 319 -17.69 -3.09 -7.17
CA MET A 319 -16.99 -4.10 -7.96
C MET A 319 -17.83 -4.66 -9.11
N GLN A 320 -18.80 -3.91 -9.61
CA GLN A 320 -19.65 -4.35 -10.72
C GLN A 320 -18.85 -4.74 -11.98
N ASP A 321 -17.63 -4.22 -12.12
CA ASP A 321 -16.72 -4.58 -13.22
C ASP A 321 -15.78 -5.76 -12.88
N VAL A 322 -16.01 -6.44 -11.75
CA VAL A 322 -15.14 -7.50 -11.25
C VAL A 322 -15.99 -8.71 -10.84
N PRO A 323 -16.56 -9.42 -11.80
CA PRO A 323 -17.28 -10.65 -11.49
C PRO A 323 -16.35 -11.64 -10.78
N GLY A 324 -16.85 -12.24 -9.72
CA GLY A 324 -16.22 -13.34 -9.00
C GLY A 324 -15.60 -13.00 -7.65
N LEU A 325 -15.73 -11.75 -7.15
CA LEU A 325 -15.25 -11.38 -5.81
C LEU A 325 -16.35 -10.91 -4.86
N GLU A 326 -17.59 -10.75 -5.36
CA GLU A 326 -18.73 -10.31 -4.56
C GLU A 326 -19.06 -11.31 -3.45
N GLU A 327 -18.86 -12.60 -3.73
CA GLU A 327 -19.12 -13.67 -2.77
C GLU A 327 -18.17 -13.56 -1.57
N GLU A 328 -16.88 -13.44 -1.81
CA GLU A 328 -15.86 -13.30 -0.77
C GLU A 328 -16.11 -12.06 0.08
N ILE A 329 -16.39 -10.92 -0.54
CA ILE A 329 -16.65 -9.67 0.18
C ILE A 329 -17.92 -9.79 1.04
N ASN A 330 -19.01 -10.32 0.49
CA ASN A 330 -20.27 -10.49 1.21
C ASN A 330 -20.16 -11.53 2.34
N ASN A 331 -19.28 -12.52 2.19
CA ASN A 331 -18.99 -13.52 3.22
C ASN A 331 -17.91 -13.07 4.23
N ASN A 332 -17.44 -11.83 4.17
CA ASN A 332 -16.33 -11.30 4.96
C ASN A 332 -14.99 -12.06 4.74
N ALA A 333 -14.83 -12.73 3.61
CA ALA A 333 -13.59 -13.40 3.23
C ALA A 333 -12.61 -12.39 2.58
N VAL A 334 -12.24 -11.39 3.35
CA VAL A 334 -11.34 -10.30 2.93
C VAL A 334 -10.20 -10.20 3.93
N TYR A 335 -8.98 -10.24 3.41
CA TYR A 335 -7.78 -9.97 4.16
C TYR A 335 -7.28 -8.54 3.89
N ILE A 336 -7.14 -7.74 4.94
CA ILE A 336 -6.51 -6.40 4.87
C ILE A 336 -5.02 -6.54 5.16
N ARG A 337 -4.20 -6.28 4.16
CA ARG A 337 -2.76 -6.51 4.22
C ARG A 337 -2.06 -5.67 5.30
N TYR A 338 -1.01 -6.24 5.89
CA TYR A 338 0.00 -5.52 6.62
C TYR A 338 0.99 -4.87 5.64
N SER A 339 1.34 -3.60 5.85
CA SER A 339 2.24 -2.89 4.94
C SER A 339 3.05 -1.80 5.65
N ALA A 340 4.14 -2.18 6.27
CA ALA A 340 5.15 -1.24 6.76
C ALA A 340 6.40 -1.29 5.87
N GLN A 341 7.16 -0.20 5.78
CA GLN A 341 8.38 -0.18 4.95
C GLN A 341 9.36 -1.27 5.35
N LYS A 342 9.56 -1.48 6.66
CA LYS A 342 10.42 -2.56 7.16
C LYS A 342 9.98 -3.96 6.70
N SER A 343 8.67 -4.17 6.50
CA SER A 343 8.16 -5.46 6.01
C SER A 343 8.46 -5.66 4.52
N PHE A 344 8.53 -4.60 3.74
CA PHE A 344 8.90 -4.68 2.32
C PHE A 344 10.35 -5.13 2.16
N ASP A 345 11.28 -4.44 2.81
CA ASP A 345 12.70 -4.80 2.79
C ASP A 345 12.93 -6.23 3.28
N ALA A 346 12.26 -6.60 4.38
CA ALA A 346 12.37 -7.94 4.97
C ALA A 346 11.84 -9.03 4.03
N SER A 347 10.70 -8.78 3.38
CA SER A 347 10.07 -9.70 2.45
C SER A 347 10.90 -9.87 1.17
N LEU A 348 11.48 -8.78 0.67
CA LEU A 348 12.38 -8.82 -0.49
C LEU A 348 13.56 -9.75 -0.22
N GLU A 349 14.28 -9.56 0.89
CA GLU A 349 15.44 -10.40 1.26
C GLU A 349 15.01 -11.87 1.39
N ALA A 350 13.88 -12.16 2.05
CA ALA A 350 13.41 -13.51 2.29
C ALA A 350 12.96 -14.23 1.00
N VAL A 351 12.13 -13.61 0.18
CA VAL A 351 11.58 -14.20 -1.06
C VAL A 351 12.70 -14.40 -2.09
N HIS A 352 13.57 -13.41 -2.26
CA HIS A 352 14.71 -13.56 -3.17
C HIS A 352 15.65 -14.68 -2.72
N GLY A 353 15.88 -14.84 -1.40
CA GLY A 353 16.65 -15.95 -0.86
C GLY A 353 16.03 -17.32 -1.15
N LEU A 354 14.69 -17.45 -1.04
CA LEU A 354 13.96 -18.66 -1.42
C LEU A 354 14.07 -18.95 -2.92
N LEU A 355 13.82 -17.96 -3.77
CA LEU A 355 13.85 -18.11 -5.24
C LEU A 355 15.23 -18.38 -5.80
N SER A 356 16.27 -17.80 -5.21
CA SER A 356 17.66 -18.07 -5.61
C SER A 356 18.17 -19.44 -5.12
N GLY A 357 17.47 -20.07 -4.17
CA GLY A 357 17.91 -21.28 -3.48
C GLY A 357 19.03 -21.06 -2.47
N GLU A 358 19.30 -19.81 -2.09
CA GLU A 358 20.29 -19.45 -1.07
C GLU A 358 19.75 -19.64 0.35
N MET A 359 18.44 -19.65 0.51
CA MET A 359 17.73 -19.83 1.78
C MET A 359 16.70 -20.96 1.70
N ASP A 360 16.61 -21.73 2.76
CA ASP A 360 15.43 -22.57 3.05
C ASP A 360 14.35 -21.75 3.78
N GLU A 361 13.20 -22.37 4.03
CA GLU A 361 12.04 -21.73 4.66
C GLU A 361 12.33 -21.16 6.05
N ILE A 362 13.19 -21.85 6.84
CA ILE A 362 13.56 -21.41 8.19
C ILE A 362 14.50 -20.22 8.11
N GLN A 363 15.48 -20.27 7.22
CA GLN A 363 16.43 -19.16 7.00
C GLN A 363 15.71 -17.91 6.47
N ALA A 364 14.76 -18.07 5.56
CA ALA A 364 13.95 -16.98 5.03
C ALA A 364 13.09 -16.33 6.14
N TYR A 365 12.46 -17.12 7.00
CA TYR A 365 11.76 -16.63 8.17
C TYR A 365 12.67 -15.88 9.15
N ASP A 366 13.82 -16.48 9.50
CA ASP A 366 14.78 -15.85 10.40
C ASP A 366 15.31 -14.53 9.84
N THR A 367 15.49 -14.45 8.52
CA THR A 367 15.88 -13.24 7.81
C THR A 367 14.80 -12.17 7.91
N LEU A 368 13.55 -12.50 7.56
CA LEU A 368 12.43 -11.58 7.67
C LEU A 368 12.29 -11.01 9.08
N ARG A 369 12.28 -11.88 10.11
CA ARG A 369 12.20 -11.47 11.51
C ARG A 369 13.36 -10.55 11.92
N SER A 370 14.57 -10.87 11.49
CA SER A 370 15.77 -10.08 11.79
C SER A 370 15.72 -8.70 11.14
N VAL A 371 15.30 -8.61 9.87
CA VAL A 371 15.22 -7.35 9.14
C VAL A 371 14.11 -6.45 9.70
N MET A 372 12.92 -7.00 9.97
CA MET A 372 11.81 -6.25 10.57
C MET A 372 12.18 -5.66 11.94
N ASN A 373 12.98 -6.37 12.74
CA ASN A 373 13.41 -5.94 14.06
C ASN A 373 14.80 -5.29 14.07
N ARG A 374 15.38 -5.05 12.90
CA ARG A 374 16.64 -4.31 12.78
C ARG A 374 16.41 -2.89 13.27
N LYS A 375 17.14 -2.49 14.31
CA LYS A 375 17.15 -1.09 14.73
C LYS A 375 17.71 -0.23 13.61
N ALA A 376 17.03 0.85 13.29
CA ALA A 376 17.61 1.87 12.43
C ALA A 376 18.95 2.30 13.04
N PRO A 377 19.99 2.57 12.22
CA PRO A 377 21.22 3.14 12.73
C PRO A 377 20.89 4.35 13.59
N GLU A 378 21.46 4.43 14.79
CA GLU A 378 21.20 5.52 15.74
C GLU A 378 21.71 6.89 15.23
N GLU A 379 22.51 6.92 14.19
CA GLU A 379 22.97 8.15 13.55
C GLU A 379 21.96 8.60 12.50
N LYS A 380 21.01 9.45 12.91
CA LYS A 380 20.51 10.47 11.99
C LYS A 380 21.70 11.32 11.62
N ALA A 381 22.19 11.23 10.39
CA ALA A 381 23.15 12.18 9.88
C ALA A 381 22.54 13.57 10.05
N THR A 382 22.99 14.31 11.06
CA THR A 382 22.59 15.69 11.27
C THR A 382 23.31 16.49 10.23
N VAL A 383 22.67 16.75 9.11
CA VAL A 383 23.17 17.70 8.14
C VAL A 383 22.88 19.07 8.71
N ASN A 384 23.91 19.73 9.25
CA ASN A 384 23.82 21.14 9.60
C ASN A 384 23.81 21.96 8.32
N PHE A 385 22.65 22.44 7.93
CA PHE A 385 22.55 23.44 6.88
C PHE A 385 22.98 24.79 7.48
N GLU A 386 24.24 25.21 7.24
CA GLU A 386 24.68 26.56 7.56
C GLU A 386 24.16 27.59 6.53
N ASN A 387 23.66 27.14 5.37
CA ASN A 387 23.17 28.02 4.30
C ASN A 387 21.78 27.56 3.83
N GLU A 388 20.77 28.39 4.01
CA GLU A 388 19.47 28.25 3.36
C GLU A 388 19.52 28.90 1.95
N TYR A 389 19.31 28.07 0.92
CA TYR A 389 19.13 28.56 -0.44
C TYR A 389 17.63 28.72 -0.73
N SER A 390 17.21 29.91 -1.05
CA SER A 390 15.82 30.18 -1.46
C SER A 390 15.82 30.71 -2.91
N ILE A 391 15.21 29.92 -3.81
CA ILE A 391 15.19 30.21 -5.25
C ILE A 391 13.76 30.14 -5.75
N SER A 392 13.34 31.02 -6.66
CA SER A 392 12.06 30.94 -7.35
C SER A 392 12.20 30.04 -8.60
N LEU A 393 11.40 29.02 -8.72
CA LEU A 393 11.32 28.16 -9.92
C LEU A 393 10.35 28.68 -10.99
N ASN A 394 9.71 29.83 -10.75
CA ASN A 394 8.70 30.34 -11.66
C ASN A 394 9.31 30.90 -12.95
N ASP A 395 10.60 31.12 -12.98
CA ASP A 395 11.33 31.60 -14.16
C ASP A 395 12.51 30.69 -14.53
N ARG A 396 13.10 30.94 -15.69
CA ARG A 396 14.24 30.18 -16.19
C ARG A 396 15.48 30.35 -15.30
N ASN A 397 15.73 31.57 -14.82
CA ASN A 397 16.91 31.87 -14.02
C ASN A 397 16.88 31.16 -12.68
N GLY A 398 15.70 31.05 -12.04
CA GLY A 398 15.51 30.30 -10.82
C GLY A 398 15.80 28.81 -11.00
N ARG A 399 15.36 28.23 -12.13
CA ARG A 399 15.63 26.80 -12.46
C ARG A 399 17.12 26.53 -12.69
N ASP A 400 17.79 27.42 -13.41
CA ASP A 400 19.22 27.29 -13.67
C ASP A 400 20.05 27.45 -12.37
N ALA A 401 19.65 28.36 -11.48
CA ALA A 401 20.25 28.50 -10.15
C ALA A 401 20.04 27.29 -9.27
N ALA A 402 18.81 26.67 -9.26
CA ALA A 402 18.54 25.47 -8.53
C ALA A 402 19.40 24.28 -9.01
N SER A 403 19.57 24.14 -10.32
CA SER A 403 20.45 23.14 -10.91
C SER A 403 21.90 23.30 -10.49
N SER A 404 22.38 24.55 -10.44
CA SER A 404 23.74 24.87 -9.99
C SER A 404 23.96 24.53 -8.52
N ILE A 405 23.01 24.87 -7.65
CA ILE A 405 23.07 24.55 -6.22
C ILE A 405 23.12 23.04 -5.99
N LEU A 406 22.30 22.29 -6.70
CA LEU A 406 22.28 20.80 -6.60
C LEU A 406 23.62 20.20 -7.02
N THR A 407 24.23 20.74 -8.07
CA THR A 407 25.56 20.30 -8.51
C THR A 407 26.62 20.59 -7.45
N THR A 408 26.60 21.79 -6.86
CA THR A 408 27.52 22.18 -5.79
C THR A 408 27.35 21.29 -4.55
N ILE A 409 26.13 21.10 -4.08
CA ILE A 409 25.87 20.21 -2.94
C ILE A 409 26.40 18.79 -3.19
N ARG A 410 26.23 18.28 -4.40
CA ARG A 410 26.72 16.95 -4.79
C ARG A 410 28.26 16.87 -4.78
N GLU A 411 28.93 17.90 -5.28
CA GLU A 411 30.39 17.98 -5.35
C GLU A 411 31.02 18.14 -3.97
N GLU A 412 30.43 18.96 -3.11
CA GLU A 412 30.94 19.25 -1.78
C GLU A 412 30.84 18.07 -0.81
N ASN A 413 29.85 17.22 -0.98
CA ASN A 413 29.58 16.15 -0.02
C ASN A 413 30.11 14.77 -0.44
N ASP A 414 30.73 14.66 -1.62
CA ASP A 414 31.28 13.38 -2.17
C ASP A 414 30.30 12.19 -2.03
N ALA A 415 29.01 12.47 -1.99
CA ALA A 415 27.95 11.52 -1.72
C ALA A 415 27.41 10.91 -3.02
N GLN A 416 27.31 9.61 -3.04
CA GLN A 416 26.53 8.93 -4.09
C GLN A 416 25.05 9.20 -3.82
N LEU A 417 24.48 10.14 -4.54
CA LEU A 417 23.05 10.45 -4.47
C LEU A 417 22.23 9.31 -5.05
N ALA A 418 21.17 8.95 -4.37
CA ALA A 418 20.22 7.99 -4.92
C ALA A 418 19.62 8.55 -6.22
N LEU A 419 19.61 7.75 -7.29
CA LEU A 419 19.19 8.19 -8.60
C LEU A 419 17.70 8.57 -8.65
N ALA A 420 16.84 7.83 -7.98
CA ALA A 420 15.40 8.04 -8.07
C ALA A 420 14.92 9.39 -7.48
N PRO A 421 15.27 9.78 -6.27
CA PRO A 421 14.94 11.12 -5.75
C PRO A 421 15.57 12.25 -6.57
N TYR A 422 16.80 12.06 -7.00
CA TYR A 422 17.49 13.03 -7.85
C TYR A 422 16.82 13.19 -9.21
N TYR A 423 16.44 12.07 -9.84
CA TYR A 423 15.74 12.08 -11.13
C TYR A 423 14.38 12.76 -11.04
N TYR A 424 13.62 12.49 -9.98
CA TYR A 424 12.33 13.12 -9.76
C TYR A 424 12.46 14.63 -9.57
N PHE A 425 13.43 15.07 -8.77
CA PHE A 425 13.71 16.47 -8.54
C PHE A 425 14.15 17.20 -9.82
N THR A 426 15.11 16.67 -10.54
CA THR A 426 15.57 17.25 -11.82
C THR A 426 14.50 17.21 -12.90
N SER A 427 13.68 16.14 -12.96
CA SER A 427 12.55 16.06 -13.89
C SER A 427 11.50 17.13 -13.62
N SER A 428 11.15 17.37 -12.36
CA SER A 428 10.20 18.41 -11.98
C SER A 428 10.73 19.81 -12.29
N ILE A 429 12.00 20.08 -12.02
CA ILE A 429 12.66 21.34 -12.41
C ILE A 429 12.67 21.51 -13.92
N TYR A 430 13.07 20.50 -14.67
CA TYR A 430 13.16 20.55 -16.13
C TYR A 430 11.82 20.77 -16.81
N LYS A 431 10.77 20.18 -16.29
CA LYS A 431 9.41 20.33 -16.84
C LYS A 431 8.70 21.60 -16.38
N GLY A 432 9.25 22.31 -15.40
CA GLY A 432 8.63 23.50 -14.84
C GLY A 432 7.35 23.20 -14.06
N GLU A 433 7.20 21.96 -13.59
CA GLU A 433 6.01 21.48 -12.88
C GLU A 433 6.02 21.83 -11.39
N CYS A 434 7.15 22.30 -10.87
CA CYS A 434 7.28 22.70 -9.49
C CYS A 434 6.83 24.16 -9.30
N THR A 435 5.66 24.32 -8.69
CA THR A 435 5.08 25.63 -8.40
C THR A 435 5.29 26.08 -6.96
N ASN A 436 5.84 25.24 -6.09
CA ASN A 436 6.00 25.51 -4.67
C ASN A 436 7.41 25.91 -4.28
N SER A 437 7.49 26.76 -3.26
CA SER A 437 8.73 27.33 -2.73
C SER A 437 9.60 26.34 -1.92
N ARG A 438 9.22 25.08 -1.82
CA ARG A 438 10.01 24.03 -1.16
C ARG A 438 10.14 22.86 -2.09
N VAL A 439 11.35 22.60 -2.53
CA VAL A 439 11.62 21.45 -3.38
C VAL A 439 12.88 20.76 -2.92
N GLY A 440 12.75 19.49 -2.88
CA GLY A 440 13.86 18.62 -3.02
C GLY A 440 14.42 18.12 -1.71
N MET A 441 14.00 16.94 -1.42
CA MET A 441 14.74 16.03 -0.56
C MET A 441 15.59 15.13 -1.45
N MET A 442 16.88 15.14 -1.26
CA MET A 442 17.77 14.18 -1.88
C MET A 442 18.39 13.31 -0.80
N THR A 443 18.27 12.02 -0.96
CA THR A 443 18.90 11.07 -0.06
C THR A 443 20.14 10.49 -0.72
N ALA A 444 21.26 10.51 -0.01
CA ALA A 444 22.44 9.75 -0.40
C ALA A 444 22.20 8.27 -0.14
N LYS A 445 22.53 7.42 -1.09
CA LYS A 445 22.46 5.99 -0.94
C LYS A 445 23.76 5.49 -0.30
N SER A 446 23.82 5.59 0.99
CA SER A 446 24.77 4.85 1.83
C SER A 446 24.03 4.58 3.13
N SER A 447 24.60 3.79 4.02
CA SER A 447 24.11 3.70 5.40
C SER A 447 23.94 5.07 6.09
N ASP A 448 24.43 6.10 5.46
CA ASP A 448 24.37 7.49 5.90
C ASP A 448 23.43 8.26 4.96
N THR A 449 22.19 8.39 5.33
CA THR A 449 21.22 9.17 4.59
C THR A 449 21.44 10.64 4.88
N ALA A 450 22.03 11.34 3.96
CA ALA A 450 22.09 12.80 4.01
C ALA A 450 20.83 13.38 3.34
N LEU A 451 20.07 14.14 4.08
CA LEU A 451 18.89 14.83 3.59
C LEU A 451 19.28 16.24 3.16
N TYR A 452 19.09 16.55 1.88
CA TYR A 452 19.33 17.88 1.34
C TYR A 452 17.98 18.53 1.00
N VAL A 453 17.69 19.66 1.61
CA VAL A 453 16.48 20.42 1.34
C VAL A 453 16.88 21.72 0.65
N ALA A 454 16.48 21.90 -0.59
CA ALA A 454 16.53 23.19 -1.24
C ALA A 454 15.15 23.84 -1.10
N LYS A 455 15.09 24.98 -0.44
CA LYS A 455 13.90 25.83 -0.41
C LYS A 455 13.96 26.72 -1.64
N ILE A 456 13.04 26.52 -2.55
CA ILE A 456 13.00 27.23 -3.83
C ILE A 456 11.77 28.11 -3.87
#